data_6aca0c3637d9391acb6bfc93a2099c8f
#
_entry.id   6aca0c3637d9391acb6bfc93a2099c8f
#
_cell.length_a   1.000
_cell.length_b   1.000
_cell.length_c   1.000
_cell.angle_alpha   90.00
_cell.angle_beta   90.00
_cell.angle_gamma   90.00
#
_symmetry.space_group_name_H-M   'P 1'
#
loop_
_entity.id
_entity.type
_entity.pdbx_description
1 polymer ?
#
loop_
_entity_poly.entity_id
_entity_poly.type
_entity_poly.pdbx_seq_one_letter_code
_entity_poly.pdbx_strand_id
1 'polypeptide(L)'
;MKPFPPLCAALLAAVAAIVPLSALAYELPDPKITPGAINEMVTQANIGGTICRKGWTRTIRPPVSYTNRLKRQLMRKYGVGSRDVRDFELDHLIPLELGGAPDDPANLWPQPRTGTWTAELKDDLERTLNRRACEGRVSLAQAQQAIRTDWIAAYRKYETARAKGNRVQR
;
A
#
# COMPACT_ATOMS: atom_id res chain seq x y z
N MET A 1 -3.06 36.12 63.70
CA MET A 1 -2.37 35.15 62.79
C MET A 1 -3.42 34.21 62.25
N LYS A 2 -3.74 34.25 60.94
CA LYS A 2 -4.70 33.35 60.27
C LYS A 2 -3.91 32.25 59.60
N PRO A 3 -4.31 30.96 59.69
CA PRO A 3 -3.63 29.87 59.01
C PRO A 3 -4.00 29.86 57.53
N PHE A 4 -3.00 29.60 56.67
CA PHE A 4 -3.17 29.38 55.24
C PHE A 4 -3.71 27.94 54.97
N PRO A 5 -4.62 27.75 53.99
CA PRO A 5 -5.08 26.44 53.62
C PRO A 5 -4.02 25.70 52.75
N PRO A 6 -3.98 24.37 52.83
CA PRO A 6 -3.03 23.60 52.05
C PRO A 6 -3.42 23.60 50.56
N LEU A 7 -2.44 23.82 49.69
CA LEU A 7 -2.55 23.62 48.24
C LEU A 7 -2.70 22.11 47.96
N CYS A 8 -3.86 21.68 47.46
CA CYS A 8 -4.03 20.38 46.83
C CYS A 8 -3.40 20.41 45.44
N ALA A 9 -2.24 19.78 45.27
CA ALA A 9 -1.66 19.56 43.97
C ALA A 9 -2.42 18.41 43.28
N ALA A 10 -3.23 18.75 42.29
CA ALA A 10 -3.89 17.77 41.43
C ALA A 10 -2.86 17.19 40.44
N LEU A 11 -2.44 15.96 40.65
CA LEU A 11 -1.65 15.18 39.69
C LEU A 11 -2.55 14.81 38.50
N LEU A 12 -2.39 15.50 37.38
CA LEU A 12 -2.94 15.09 36.08
C LEU A 12 -2.12 13.94 35.57
N ALA A 13 -2.64 12.70 35.72
CA ALA A 13 -2.10 11.51 35.07
C ALA A 13 -2.43 11.57 33.57
N ALA A 14 -1.43 11.87 32.76
CA ALA A 14 -1.55 11.74 31.32
C ALA A 14 -1.64 10.22 30.96
N VAL A 15 -2.82 9.75 30.61
CA VAL A 15 -3.01 8.41 30.05
C VAL A 15 -2.51 8.44 28.61
N ALA A 16 -1.29 7.98 28.39
CA ALA A 16 -0.78 7.71 27.07
C ALA A 16 -1.59 6.52 26.49
N ALA A 17 -2.40 6.77 25.48
CA ALA A 17 -3.10 5.72 24.75
C ALA A 17 -2.06 4.86 24.05
N ILE A 18 -1.80 3.66 24.55
CA ILE A 18 -0.99 2.63 23.90
C ILE A 18 -1.83 2.10 22.73
N VAL A 19 -1.59 2.63 21.53
CA VAL A 19 -2.14 2.07 20.30
C VAL A 19 -1.44 0.70 20.13
N PRO A 20 -2.17 -0.42 20.11
CA PRO A 20 -1.54 -1.73 19.97
C PRO A 20 -0.80 -1.78 18.63
N LEU A 21 0.49 -2.10 18.67
CA LEU A 21 1.38 -2.25 17.50
C LEU A 21 0.85 -3.26 16.46
N SER A 22 -0.03 -4.15 16.90
CA SER A 22 -0.72 -5.14 16.05
C SER A 22 -1.75 -4.55 15.06
N ALA A 23 -2.23 -3.32 15.27
CA ALA A 23 -3.17 -2.70 14.33
C ALA A 23 -2.45 -2.20 13.06
N LEU A 24 -1.18 -1.80 13.15
CA LEU A 24 -0.37 -1.35 12.02
C LEU A 24 0.22 -2.51 11.21
N ALA A 25 0.29 -3.72 11.78
CA ALA A 25 0.94 -4.87 11.17
C ALA A 25 0.23 -5.41 9.91
N TYR A 26 -1.00 -4.95 9.62
CA TYR A 26 -1.80 -5.38 8.46
C TYR A 26 -1.93 -4.33 7.36
N GLU A 27 -1.50 -3.11 7.60
CA GLU A 27 -1.62 -2.01 6.64
C GLU A 27 -0.44 -1.94 5.67
N LEU A 28 0.70 -2.55 6.05
CA LEU A 28 1.89 -2.72 5.22
C LEU A 28 2.20 -4.21 5.06
N PRO A 29 2.73 -4.63 3.90
CA PRO A 29 3.19 -6.01 3.75
C PRO A 29 4.44 -6.28 4.60
N ASP A 30 4.56 -7.51 5.08
CA ASP A 30 5.79 -7.97 5.74
C ASP A 30 6.90 -8.15 4.70
N PRO A 31 8.02 -7.39 4.77
CA PRO A 31 9.09 -7.46 3.79
C PRO A 31 9.83 -8.80 3.78
N LYS A 32 9.69 -9.63 4.81
CA LYS A 32 10.24 -10.99 4.84
C LYS A 32 9.38 -11.98 4.04
N ILE A 33 8.11 -11.68 3.85
CA ILE A 33 7.16 -12.53 3.10
C ILE A 33 6.95 -11.96 1.70
N THR A 34 6.77 -10.63 1.62
CA THR A 34 6.46 -9.90 0.38
C THR A 34 7.43 -8.73 0.22
N PRO A 35 8.67 -8.98 -0.17
CA PRO A 35 9.66 -7.91 -0.41
C PRO A 35 9.35 -7.06 -1.64
N GLY A 36 8.43 -7.50 -2.48
CA GLY A 36 8.13 -6.89 -3.76
C GLY A 36 9.04 -7.42 -4.88
N ALA A 37 8.44 -8.03 -5.90
CA ALA A 37 9.13 -8.52 -7.10
C ALA A 37 8.67 -7.76 -8.34
N ILE A 38 9.59 -7.52 -9.27
CA ILE A 38 9.32 -6.85 -10.55
C ILE A 38 9.24 -7.88 -11.69
N ASN A 39 8.50 -7.51 -12.71
CA ASN A 39 8.52 -8.19 -14.00
C ASN A 39 9.67 -7.62 -14.83
N GLU A 40 10.74 -8.37 -15.01
CA GLU A 40 11.94 -7.94 -15.72
C GLU A 40 11.70 -7.62 -17.20
N MET A 41 10.58 -8.10 -17.77
CA MET A 41 10.16 -7.75 -19.12
C MET A 41 9.65 -6.31 -19.25
N VAL A 42 9.40 -5.62 -18.12
CA VAL A 42 8.97 -4.22 -18.09
C VAL A 42 10.15 -3.33 -17.71
N THR A 43 10.61 -2.54 -18.65
CA THR A 43 11.75 -1.63 -18.49
C THR A 43 11.32 -0.19 -18.79
N GLN A 44 12.09 0.80 -18.32
CA GLN A 44 11.83 2.21 -18.65
C GLN A 44 11.74 2.44 -20.16
N ALA A 45 12.52 1.71 -20.95
CA ALA A 45 12.57 1.88 -22.41
C ALA A 45 11.29 1.38 -23.12
N ASN A 46 10.55 0.44 -22.50
CA ASN A 46 9.38 -0.18 -23.15
C ASN A 46 8.05 0.13 -22.45
N ILE A 47 8.00 1.07 -21.47
CA ILE A 47 6.76 1.42 -20.76
C ILE A 47 5.62 1.81 -21.71
N GLY A 48 5.92 2.50 -22.83
CA GLY A 48 4.93 2.90 -23.81
C GLY A 48 4.17 1.73 -24.46
N GLY A 49 4.84 0.58 -24.64
CA GLY A 49 4.26 -0.64 -25.18
C GLY A 49 3.68 -1.59 -24.12
N THR A 50 3.96 -1.32 -22.84
CA THR A 50 3.57 -2.16 -21.70
C THR A 50 2.63 -1.40 -20.77
N ILE A 51 3.10 -0.95 -19.62
CA ILE A 51 2.29 -0.37 -18.54
C ILE A 51 1.50 0.88 -18.93
N CYS A 52 1.95 1.63 -19.94
CA CYS A 52 1.26 2.81 -20.45
C CYS A 52 0.25 2.47 -21.57
N ARG A 53 0.24 1.24 -22.04
CA ARG A 53 -0.72 0.75 -23.02
C ARG A 53 -2.01 0.31 -22.34
N LYS A 54 -3.14 0.93 -22.70
CA LYS A 54 -4.45 0.56 -22.18
C LYS A 54 -4.72 -0.95 -22.33
N GLY A 55 -5.06 -1.59 -21.24
CA GLY A 55 -5.44 -3.00 -21.21
C GLY A 55 -4.27 -4.00 -21.16
N TRP A 56 -3.02 -3.53 -21.18
CA TRP A 56 -1.86 -4.41 -21.09
C TRP A 56 -1.86 -5.29 -19.82
N THR A 57 -2.19 -4.73 -18.65
CA THR A 57 -2.22 -5.46 -17.38
C THR A 57 -3.17 -6.66 -17.40
N ARG A 58 -4.23 -6.63 -18.21
CA ARG A 58 -5.14 -7.77 -18.36
C ARG A 58 -4.50 -8.95 -19.08
N THR A 59 -3.51 -8.69 -19.93
CA THR A 59 -2.83 -9.75 -20.71
C THR A 59 -1.86 -10.58 -19.88
N ILE A 60 -1.44 -10.04 -18.72
CA ILE A 60 -0.46 -10.67 -17.83
C ILE A 60 -1.05 -11.11 -16.48
N ARG A 61 -2.30 -10.76 -16.21
CA ARG A 61 -2.95 -11.07 -14.93
C ARG A 61 -3.14 -12.57 -14.76
N PRO A 62 -2.73 -13.16 -13.61
CA PRO A 62 -2.88 -14.59 -13.36
C PRO A 62 -4.36 -15.02 -13.31
N PRO A 63 -4.64 -16.31 -13.59
CA PRO A 63 -6.00 -16.86 -13.47
C PRO A 63 -6.52 -16.78 -12.03
N VAL A 64 -7.84 -16.58 -11.88
CA VAL A 64 -8.51 -16.48 -10.55
C VAL A 64 -8.32 -17.77 -9.72
N SER A 65 -8.25 -18.95 -10.34
CA SER A 65 -7.98 -20.22 -9.65
C SER A 65 -6.63 -20.23 -8.95
N TYR A 66 -5.61 -19.67 -9.58
CA TYR A 66 -4.28 -19.49 -8.99
C TYR A 66 -4.32 -18.50 -7.83
N THR A 67 -4.86 -17.31 -8.05
CA THR A 67 -4.88 -16.24 -7.06
C THR A 67 -5.71 -16.60 -5.81
N ASN A 68 -6.83 -17.30 -5.96
CA ASN A 68 -7.64 -17.76 -4.82
C ASN A 68 -6.91 -18.78 -3.94
N ARG A 69 -6.12 -19.68 -4.53
CA ARG A 69 -5.31 -20.64 -3.79
C ARG A 69 -4.19 -19.93 -3.04
N LEU A 70 -3.47 -19.06 -3.74
CA LEU A 70 -2.35 -18.31 -3.17
C LEU A 70 -2.80 -17.36 -2.06
N LYS A 71 -3.95 -16.71 -2.21
CA LYS A 71 -4.54 -15.84 -1.18
C LYS A 71 -4.68 -16.57 0.16
N ARG A 72 -5.27 -17.77 0.16
CA ARG A 72 -5.42 -18.57 1.38
C ARG A 72 -4.08 -19.00 1.99
N GLN A 73 -3.07 -19.28 1.16
CA GLN A 73 -1.73 -19.62 1.62
C GLN A 73 -1.04 -18.41 2.28
N LEU A 74 -1.10 -17.26 1.64
CA LEU A 74 -0.52 -16.02 2.16
C LEU A 74 -1.25 -15.53 3.42
N MET A 75 -2.57 -15.62 3.48
CA MET A 75 -3.32 -15.29 4.70
C MET A 75 -2.83 -16.11 5.91
N ARG A 76 -2.50 -17.40 5.72
CA ARG A 76 -1.89 -18.20 6.80
C ARG A 76 -0.50 -17.73 7.17
N LYS A 77 0.36 -17.43 6.18
CA LYS A 77 1.72 -16.92 6.42
C LYS A 77 1.71 -15.57 7.15
N TYR A 78 0.72 -14.74 6.86
CA TYR A 78 0.51 -13.44 7.51
C TYR A 78 -0.20 -13.54 8.88
N GLY A 79 -0.53 -14.75 9.35
CA GLY A 79 -1.20 -14.95 10.64
C GLY A 79 -2.67 -14.53 10.66
N VAL A 80 -3.29 -14.29 9.51
CA VAL A 80 -4.71 -13.89 9.36
C VAL A 80 -5.57 -14.99 8.76
N GLY A 81 -5.10 -16.24 8.77
CA GLY A 81 -5.78 -17.37 8.15
C GLY A 81 -7.15 -17.72 8.75
N SER A 82 -7.44 -17.29 9.99
CA SER A 82 -8.74 -17.46 10.66
C SER A 82 -9.75 -16.35 10.34
N ARG A 83 -9.34 -15.28 9.65
CA ARG A 83 -10.23 -14.17 9.28
C ARG A 83 -10.99 -14.48 8.00
N ASP A 84 -12.10 -13.75 7.77
CA ASP A 84 -12.87 -13.89 6.54
C ASP A 84 -12.02 -13.49 5.32
N VAL A 85 -11.95 -14.35 4.33
CA VAL A 85 -11.19 -14.09 3.12
C VAL A 85 -11.74 -12.90 2.32
N ARG A 86 -13.00 -12.53 2.53
CA ARG A 86 -13.65 -11.38 1.90
C ARG A 86 -13.16 -10.03 2.41
N ASP A 87 -12.62 -10.00 3.65
CA ASP A 87 -12.06 -8.80 4.26
C ASP A 87 -10.73 -8.40 3.65
N PHE A 88 -10.16 -9.26 2.81
CA PHE A 88 -8.86 -9.04 2.18
C PHE A 88 -8.95 -9.09 0.66
N GLU A 89 -8.00 -8.46 0.01
CA GLU A 89 -7.68 -8.62 -1.39
C GLU A 89 -6.32 -9.33 -1.51
N LEU A 90 -6.15 -10.21 -2.50
CA LEU A 90 -4.81 -10.62 -2.90
C LEU A 90 -4.29 -9.56 -3.84
N ASP A 91 -3.44 -8.70 -3.30
CA ASP A 91 -2.93 -7.55 -4.02
C ASP A 91 -1.44 -7.66 -4.34
N HIS A 92 -1.02 -6.96 -5.41
CA HIS A 92 0.38 -6.83 -5.81
C HIS A 92 1.01 -5.66 -5.07
N LEU A 93 2.07 -5.89 -4.27
CA LEU A 93 2.79 -4.81 -3.61
C LEU A 93 3.31 -3.78 -4.63
N ILE A 94 4.04 -4.26 -5.64
CA ILE A 94 4.33 -3.47 -6.83
C ILE A 94 3.26 -3.82 -7.86
N PRO A 95 2.36 -2.89 -8.21
CA PRO A 95 1.22 -3.20 -9.06
C PRO A 95 1.62 -3.58 -10.48
N LEU A 96 0.76 -4.31 -11.15
CA LEU A 96 0.99 -4.69 -12.55
C LEU A 96 1.19 -3.46 -13.44
N GLU A 97 0.47 -2.38 -13.18
CA GLU A 97 0.59 -1.12 -13.91
C GLU A 97 1.86 -0.32 -13.59
N LEU A 98 2.71 -0.82 -12.71
CA LEU A 98 4.08 -0.36 -12.48
C LEU A 98 5.11 -1.48 -12.78
N GLY A 99 4.71 -2.51 -13.51
CA GLY A 99 5.61 -3.61 -13.87
C GLY A 99 5.97 -4.52 -12.70
N GLY A 100 5.08 -4.71 -11.74
CA GLY A 100 5.22 -5.74 -10.72
C GLY A 100 5.09 -7.15 -11.30
N ALA A 101 5.74 -8.14 -10.69
CA ALA A 101 5.65 -9.53 -11.08
C ALA A 101 4.21 -10.04 -10.90
N PRO A 102 3.59 -10.64 -11.95
CA PRO A 102 2.16 -10.95 -11.91
C PRO A 102 1.80 -12.14 -11.03
N ASP A 103 2.66 -13.13 -10.93
CA ASP A 103 2.40 -14.42 -10.28
C ASP A 103 3.44 -14.82 -9.22
N ASP A 104 4.44 -13.95 -8.96
CA ASP A 104 5.42 -14.20 -7.92
C ASP A 104 4.81 -13.95 -6.53
N PRO A 105 4.77 -14.97 -5.63
CA PRO A 105 4.31 -14.79 -4.26
C PRO A 105 5.07 -13.71 -3.48
N ALA A 106 6.32 -13.40 -3.86
CA ALA A 106 7.11 -12.33 -3.24
C ALA A 106 6.58 -10.92 -3.57
N ASN A 107 5.65 -10.81 -4.52
CA ASN A 107 4.98 -9.56 -4.87
C ASN A 107 3.50 -9.52 -4.44
N LEU A 108 2.99 -10.59 -3.82
CA LEU A 108 1.57 -10.72 -3.51
C LEU A 108 1.34 -10.79 -2.00
N TRP A 109 0.29 -10.12 -1.51
CA TRP A 109 -0.04 -10.11 -0.10
C TRP A 109 -1.55 -9.95 0.16
N PRO A 110 -2.06 -10.43 1.32
CA PRO A 110 -3.45 -10.23 1.69
C PRO A 110 -3.65 -8.82 2.22
N GLN A 111 -4.05 -7.90 1.35
CA GLN A 111 -4.31 -6.51 1.72
C GLN A 111 -5.71 -6.34 2.31
N PRO A 112 -5.88 -5.61 3.44
CA PRO A 112 -7.19 -5.31 3.99
C PRO A 112 -8.04 -4.45 3.06
N ARG A 113 -9.34 -4.80 2.98
CA ARG A 113 -10.35 -3.99 2.27
C ARG A 113 -10.99 -2.93 3.17
N THR A 114 -10.85 -3.08 4.48
CA THR A 114 -11.43 -2.21 5.50
C THR A 114 -10.36 -1.70 6.45
N GLY A 115 -10.63 -0.58 7.12
CA GLY A 115 -9.68 0.07 8.03
C GLY A 115 -9.28 1.45 7.55
N THR A 116 -8.17 1.97 8.08
CA THR A 116 -7.66 3.30 7.73
C THR A 116 -6.95 3.30 6.38
N TRP A 117 -6.18 2.24 6.08
CA TRP A 117 -5.37 2.09 4.87
C TRP A 117 -5.83 0.87 4.07
N THR A 118 -6.77 1.11 3.18
CA THR A 118 -7.46 0.07 2.42
C THR A 118 -6.83 -0.19 1.05
N ALA A 119 -7.19 -1.32 0.45
CA ALA A 119 -6.81 -1.65 -0.92
C ALA A 119 -7.22 -0.55 -1.91
N GLU A 120 -8.41 0.06 -1.73
CA GLU A 120 -8.91 1.14 -2.59
C GLU A 120 -7.99 2.38 -2.58
N LEU A 121 -7.46 2.75 -1.40
CA LEU A 121 -6.50 3.87 -1.30
C LEU A 121 -5.19 3.54 -2.03
N LYS A 122 -4.74 2.27 -1.96
CA LYS A 122 -3.56 1.85 -2.69
C LYS A 122 -3.78 1.88 -4.20
N ASP A 123 -4.97 1.48 -4.68
CA ASP A 123 -5.37 1.59 -6.10
C ASP A 123 -5.31 3.05 -6.61
N ASP A 124 -5.71 4.03 -5.77
CA ASP A 124 -5.59 5.46 -6.13
C ASP A 124 -4.12 5.86 -6.33
N LEU A 125 -3.25 5.45 -5.42
CA LEU A 125 -1.82 5.68 -5.52
C LEU A 125 -1.23 5.03 -6.78
N GLU A 126 -1.59 3.79 -7.08
CA GLU A 126 -1.14 3.03 -8.24
C GLU A 126 -1.44 3.78 -9.52
N ARG A 127 -2.70 4.18 -9.71
CA ARG A 127 -3.13 4.99 -10.86
C ARG A 127 -2.37 6.30 -10.97
N THR A 128 -2.08 6.94 -9.84
CA THR A 128 -1.32 8.19 -9.82
C THR A 128 0.14 7.98 -10.20
N LEU A 129 0.79 6.95 -9.67
CA LEU A 129 2.18 6.62 -9.99
C LEU A 129 2.33 6.16 -11.44
N ASN A 130 1.41 5.30 -11.93
CA ASN A 130 1.40 4.86 -13.33
C ASN A 130 1.29 6.06 -14.27
N ARG A 131 0.30 6.94 -14.06
CA ARG A 131 0.16 8.15 -14.86
C ARG A 131 1.42 9.00 -14.85
N ARG A 132 2.03 9.23 -13.69
CA ARG A 132 3.26 10.03 -13.57
C ARG A 132 4.45 9.38 -14.27
N ALA A 133 4.57 8.06 -14.22
CA ALA A 133 5.61 7.33 -14.94
C ALA A 133 5.40 7.43 -16.44
N CYS A 134 4.17 7.28 -16.93
CA CYS A 134 3.83 7.37 -18.34
C CYS A 134 3.98 8.82 -18.91
N GLU A 135 3.80 9.82 -18.07
CA GLU A 135 4.03 11.23 -18.40
C GLU A 135 5.52 11.65 -18.26
N GLY A 136 6.41 10.74 -17.85
CA GLY A 136 7.82 11.03 -17.62
C GLY A 136 8.13 11.91 -16.40
N ARG A 137 7.15 12.10 -15.50
CA ARG A 137 7.30 12.94 -14.27
C ARG A 137 8.04 12.21 -13.15
N VAL A 138 8.07 10.90 -13.18
CA VAL A 138 8.88 10.02 -12.34
C VAL A 138 9.39 8.88 -13.20
N SER A 139 10.56 8.32 -12.87
CA SER A 139 11.00 7.09 -13.54
C SER A 139 10.22 5.88 -13.05
N LEU A 140 10.18 4.81 -13.86
CA LEU A 140 9.59 3.53 -13.44
C LEU A 140 10.20 3.04 -12.11
N ALA A 141 11.54 3.08 -12.02
CA ALA A 141 12.25 2.66 -10.81
C ALA A 141 11.87 3.51 -9.58
N GLN A 142 11.70 4.83 -9.74
CA GLN A 142 11.25 5.70 -8.64
C GLN A 142 9.82 5.36 -8.19
N ALA A 143 8.91 5.10 -9.13
CA ALA A 143 7.54 4.71 -8.81
C ALA A 143 7.47 3.35 -8.10
N GLN A 144 8.20 2.35 -8.61
CA GLN A 144 8.33 1.03 -8.00
C GLN A 144 8.93 1.10 -6.58
N GLN A 145 10.01 1.86 -6.41
CA GLN A 145 10.66 2.02 -5.11
C GLN A 145 9.75 2.70 -4.09
N ALA A 146 9.02 3.74 -4.50
CA ALA A 146 8.12 4.46 -3.60
C ALA A 146 7.04 3.54 -3.03
N ILE A 147 6.35 2.76 -3.89
CA ILE A 147 5.24 1.90 -3.44
C ILE A 147 5.76 0.67 -2.70
N ARG A 148 6.91 0.12 -3.08
CA ARG A 148 7.52 -1.04 -2.45
C ARG A 148 8.01 -0.77 -1.04
N THR A 149 8.59 0.42 -0.80
CA THR A 149 9.20 0.74 0.49
C THR A 149 8.15 1.02 1.56
N ASP A 150 7.20 1.89 1.25
CA ASP A 150 6.09 2.26 2.12
C ASP A 150 5.00 2.92 1.27
N TRP A 151 4.00 2.14 0.85
CA TRP A 151 2.93 2.63 0.02
C TRP A 151 2.07 3.70 0.73
N ILE A 152 1.99 3.68 2.07
CA ILE A 152 1.25 4.67 2.86
C ILE A 152 1.97 6.02 2.82
N ALA A 153 3.29 6.03 3.02
CA ALA A 153 4.10 7.24 2.89
C ALA A 153 4.06 7.77 1.44
N ALA A 154 4.11 6.87 0.45
CA ALA A 154 3.97 7.22 -0.96
C ALA A 154 2.59 7.83 -1.24
N TYR A 155 1.49 7.25 -0.72
CA TYR A 155 0.14 7.81 -0.84
C TYR A 155 0.08 9.24 -0.31
N ARG A 156 0.55 9.47 0.91
CA ARG A 156 0.60 10.81 1.52
C ARG A 156 1.37 11.79 0.64
N LYS A 157 2.50 11.38 0.07
CA LYS A 157 3.33 12.23 -0.80
C LYS A 157 2.65 12.58 -2.11
N TYR A 158 2.10 11.58 -2.81
CA TYR A 158 1.65 11.76 -4.21
C TYR A 158 0.19 12.19 -4.32
N GLU A 159 -0.70 11.76 -3.42
CA GLU A 159 -2.11 12.13 -3.43
C GLU A 159 -2.35 13.51 -2.78
N THR A 160 -1.64 13.88 -1.71
CA THR A 160 -1.74 15.24 -1.13
C THR A 160 -1.22 16.30 -2.11
N ALA A 161 -0.18 16.01 -2.88
CA ALA A 161 0.31 16.90 -3.93
C ALA A 161 -0.72 17.08 -5.06
N ARG A 162 -1.48 16.03 -5.41
CA ARG A 162 -2.59 16.09 -6.37
C ARG A 162 -3.72 17.02 -5.90
N ALA A 163 -4.11 16.89 -4.62
CA ALA A 163 -5.16 17.74 -4.05
C ALA A 163 -4.76 19.22 -4.01
N LYS A 164 -3.48 19.53 -3.77
CA LYS A 164 -2.95 20.91 -3.83
C LYS A 164 -2.92 21.45 -5.27
N GLY A 165 -2.49 20.66 -6.25
CA GLY A 165 -2.46 21.05 -7.67
C GLY A 165 -3.84 21.38 -8.22
N ASN A 166 -4.86 20.59 -7.88
CA ASN A 166 -6.24 20.85 -8.31
C ASN A 166 -6.88 22.10 -7.70
N ARG A 167 -6.36 22.61 -6.56
CA ARG A 167 -6.83 23.87 -5.96
C ARG A 167 -6.24 25.11 -6.62
N VAL A 168 -5.08 25.00 -7.26
CA VAL A 168 -4.41 26.13 -7.94
C VAL A 168 -4.96 26.36 -9.35
N GLN A 169 -5.67 25.38 -9.92
CA GLN A 169 -6.25 25.45 -11.28
C GLN A 169 -7.75 25.81 -11.30
N ARG A 170 -8.35 26.16 -10.15
CA ARG A 170 -9.70 26.69 -10.02
C ARG A 170 -9.66 28.14 -9.57
#